data_14f82449dea670090ee1bada461c4d65
#
_entry.id   14f82449dea670090ee1bada461c4d65
#
_cell.length_a   1.000
_cell.length_b   1.000
_cell.length_c   1.000
_cell.angle_alpha   90.00
_cell.angle_beta   90.00
_cell.angle_gamma   90.00
#
_symmetry.space_group_name_H-M   'P 1'
#
loop_
_entity.id
_entity.type
_entity.pdbx_description
1 polymer ?
#
loop_
_entity_poly.entity_id
_entity_poly.type
_entity_poly.pdbx_seq_one_letter_code
_entity_poly.pdbx_strand_id
1 'polypeptide(L)'
;MKHFVHIFLLLLMCFCFQVQAQGLKTFKLKNGMSVFIWEDSGKSDVFGEVVVRTGAVNDPEQYTGLAHYLEHVMFKGTQKIGALDWEKEAPLYEQIIAKYDEMAGENDPVRKEVIGKEINNLTIEAGKISLSNEFSELIEGMGGTGLNAGTSLDYTVFYN
;
A
#
# COMPACT_ATOMS: atom_id res chain seq x y z
N MET A 1 24.54 52.12 -22.91
CA MET A 1 24.71 51.29 -21.72
C MET A 1 23.39 50.67 -21.23
N LYS A 2 22.30 51.43 -21.05
CA LYS A 2 21.02 50.89 -20.52
C LYS A 2 20.42 49.78 -21.41
N HIS A 3 20.43 49.89 -22.70
CA HIS A 3 19.91 48.85 -23.61
C HIS A 3 20.74 47.56 -23.61
N PHE A 4 22.04 47.64 -23.41
CA PHE A 4 22.92 46.47 -23.32
C PHE A 4 22.64 45.63 -22.05
N VAL A 5 22.33 46.30 -20.96
CA VAL A 5 21.95 45.63 -19.70
C VAL A 5 20.61 44.91 -19.82
N HIS A 6 19.63 45.48 -20.50
CA HIS A 6 18.33 44.84 -20.73
C HIS A 6 18.41 43.63 -21.65
N ILE A 7 19.22 43.70 -22.72
CA ILE A 7 19.45 42.53 -23.60
C ILE A 7 20.19 41.43 -22.87
N PHE A 8 21.16 41.74 -22.01
CA PHE A 8 21.88 40.78 -21.21
C PHE A 8 20.99 40.10 -20.17
N LEU A 9 20.09 40.84 -19.51
CA LEU A 9 19.09 40.33 -18.60
C LEU A 9 18.05 39.41 -19.30
N LEU A 10 17.61 39.78 -20.50
CA LEU A 10 16.70 38.97 -21.33
C LEU A 10 17.38 37.65 -21.77
N LEU A 11 18.65 37.69 -22.17
CA LEU A 11 19.42 36.49 -22.49
C LEU A 11 19.65 35.58 -21.27
N LEU A 12 19.91 36.17 -20.11
CA LEU A 12 20.03 35.41 -18.84
C LEU A 12 18.70 34.75 -18.46
N MET A 13 17.58 35.45 -18.68
CA MET A 13 16.23 34.92 -18.41
C MET A 13 15.84 33.79 -19.37
N CYS A 14 16.28 33.83 -20.64
CA CYS A 14 16.10 32.70 -21.57
C CYS A 14 16.94 31.46 -21.22
N PHE A 15 18.08 31.65 -20.58
CA PHE A 15 18.94 30.50 -20.17
C PHE A 15 18.38 29.71 -18.99
N CYS A 16 17.50 30.30 -18.17
CA CYS A 16 16.91 29.66 -17.01
C CYS A 16 15.79 28.64 -17.33
N PHE A 17 15.33 28.54 -18.59
CA PHE A 17 14.19 27.67 -18.96
C PHE A 17 14.56 26.33 -19.59
N GLN A 18 15.82 25.92 -19.57
CA GLN A 18 16.29 24.66 -20.15
C GLN A 18 16.75 23.65 -19.07
N VAL A 19 16.13 23.61 -17.90
CA VAL A 19 16.27 22.42 -17.04
C VAL A 19 15.21 21.43 -17.51
N GLN A 20 15.43 20.78 -18.63
CA GLN A 20 14.79 19.51 -18.92
C GLN A 20 15.34 18.52 -17.90
N ALA A 21 14.46 17.95 -17.09
CA ALA A 21 14.77 16.77 -16.28
C ALA A 21 15.15 15.65 -17.26
N GLN A 22 16.44 15.56 -17.58
CA GLN A 22 16.98 14.50 -18.43
C GLN A 22 16.77 13.18 -17.70
N GLY A 23 16.06 12.25 -18.34
CA GLY A 23 15.89 10.89 -17.82
C GLY A 23 14.49 10.53 -17.29
N LEU A 24 13.59 11.50 -17.06
CA LEU A 24 12.25 11.17 -16.61
C LEU A 24 11.37 10.71 -17.79
N LYS A 25 10.95 9.43 -17.77
CA LYS A 25 9.96 8.87 -18.68
C LYS A 25 8.60 8.79 -17.98
N THR A 26 7.55 9.24 -18.67
CA THR A 26 6.18 9.21 -18.13
C THR A 26 5.23 8.57 -19.13
N PHE A 27 4.34 7.69 -18.65
CA PHE A 27 3.27 7.10 -19.47
C PHE A 27 2.12 6.65 -18.59
N LYS A 28 1.02 6.21 -19.21
CA LYS A 28 -0.12 5.62 -18.51
C LYS A 28 -0.29 4.15 -18.89
N LEU A 29 -0.62 3.34 -17.90
CA LEU A 29 -1.05 1.96 -18.10
C LEU A 29 -2.51 1.92 -18.61
N LYS A 30 -2.95 0.75 -19.12
CA LYS A 30 -4.33 0.55 -19.61
C LYS A 30 -5.40 0.79 -18.54
N ASN A 31 -5.07 0.57 -17.26
CA ASN A 31 -5.94 0.84 -16.12
C ASN A 31 -5.96 2.32 -15.67
N GLY A 32 -5.25 3.20 -16.39
CA GLY A 32 -5.19 4.64 -16.10
C GLY A 32 -4.08 5.05 -15.12
N MET A 33 -3.34 4.11 -14.52
CA MET A 33 -2.24 4.41 -13.61
C MET A 33 -1.13 5.17 -14.34
N SER A 34 -0.69 6.29 -13.79
CA SER A 34 0.45 7.05 -14.28
C SER A 34 1.75 6.42 -13.77
N VAL A 35 2.70 6.23 -14.68
CA VAL A 35 4.01 5.67 -14.36
C VAL A 35 5.08 6.74 -14.64
N PHE A 36 6.00 6.87 -13.71
CA PHE A 36 7.14 7.78 -13.77
C PHE A 36 8.41 6.92 -13.60
N ILE A 37 9.33 7.00 -14.54
CA ILE A 37 10.61 6.27 -14.48
C ILE A 37 11.73 7.29 -14.59
N TRP A 38 12.59 7.31 -13.58
CA TRP A 38 13.84 8.07 -13.60
C TRP A 38 14.99 7.10 -13.69
N GLU A 39 15.78 7.20 -14.76
CA GLU A 39 16.99 6.40 -14.96
C GLU A 39 18.20 7.14 -14.37
N ASP A 40 18.91 6.49 -13.46
CA ASP A 40 20.21 6.93 -12.96
C ASP A 40 21.27 5.86 -13.28
N SER A 41 22.04 6.08 -14.35
CA SER A 41 23.08 5.14 -14.77
C SER A 41 24.24 4.98 -13.78
N GLY A 42 24.32 5.84 -12.77
CA GLY A 42 25.30 5.75 -11.67
C GLY A 42 24.90 4.84 -10.53
N LYS A 43 23.66 4.28 -10.58
CA LYS A 43 23.10 3.41 -9.55
C LYS A 43 22.87 2.01 -10.08
N SER A 44 23.03 1.02 -9.21
CA SER A 44 22.74 -0.39 -9.49
C SER A 44 21.47 -0.90 -8.79
N ASP A 45 20.88 -0.08 -7.95
CA ASP A 45 19.67 -0.33 -7.19
C ASP A 45 18.45 0.29 -7.88
N VAL A 46 17.27 -0.21 -7.55
CA VAL A 46 15.99 0.29 -8.02
C VAL A 46 15.15 0.64 -6.80
N PHE A 47 14.66 1.88 -6.75
CA PHE A 47 13.65 2.29 -5.81
C PHE A 47 12.28 2.26 -6.51
N GLY A 48 11.33 1.54 -5.94
CA GLY A 48 9.96 1.44 -6.43
C GLY A 48 8.97 2.04 -5.44
N GLU A 49 8.02 2.83 -5.97
CA GLU A 49 6.98 3.45 -5.14
C GLU A 49 5.63 3.40 -5.87
N VAL A 50 4.57 3.04 -5.14
CA VAL A 50 3.18 3.12 -5.59
C VAL A 50 2.43 4.09 -4.69
N VAL A 51 1.94 5.18 -5.27
CA VAL A 51 1.14 6.19 -4.56
C VAL A 51 -0.33 6.05 -4.95
N VAL A 52 -1.18 5.84 -3.95
CA VAL A 52 -2.64 5.80 -4.09
C VAL A 52 -3.21 7.11 -3.55
N ARG A 53 -4.00 7.81 -4.37
CA ARG A 53 -4.64 9.09 -3.98
C ARG A 53 -5.86 8.84 -3.11
N THR A 54 -5.64 8.19 -1.99
CA THR A 54 -6.66 7.91 -0.97
C THR A 54 -5.94 7.84 0.37
N GLY A 55 -6.43 8.58 1.34
CA GLY A 55 -5.90 8.64 2.69
C GLY A 55 -7.02 8.88 3.70
N ALA A 56 -6.68 9.29 4.91
CA ALA A 56 -7.61 9.42 6.03
C ALA A 56 -8.80 10.35 5.78
N VAL A 57 -8.68 11.35 4.89
CA VAL A 57 -9.82 12.24 4.54
C VAL A 57 -10.90 11.53 3.72
N ASN A 58 -10.59 10.39 3.13
CA ASN A 58 -11.51 9.59 2.34
C ASN A 58 -12.22 8.50 3.18
N ASP A 59 -11.86 8.35 4.45
CA ASP A 59 -12.51 7.40 5.33
C ASP A 59 -13.98 7.77 5.55
N PRO A 60 -14.89 6.79 5.55
CA PRO A 60 -16.25 7.04 6.00
C PRO A 60 -16.28 7.53 7.46
N GLU A 61 -17.18 8.45 7.80
CA GLU A 61 -17.27 9.02 9.15
C GLU A 61 -17.41 7.95 10.26
N GLN A 62 -18.06 6.82 9.95
CA GLN A 62 -18.25 5.73 10.90
C GLN A 62 -17.04 4.79 11.01
N TYR A 63 -16.06 4.89 10.10
CA TYR A 63 -14.93 3.97 9.98
C TYR A 63 -13.61 4.73 9.78
N THR A 64 -13.32 5.67 10.68
CA THR A 64 -12.06 6.42 10.67
C THR A 64 -10.86 5.48 10.86
N GLY A 65 -9.80 5.67 10.07
CA GLY A 65 -8.62 4.81 10.05
C GLY A 65 -8.71 3.67 9.04
N LEU A 66 -9.77 3.61 8.20
CA LEU A 66 -9.96 2.54 7.21
C LEU A 66 -8.84 2.51 6.18
N ALA A 67 -8.39 3.66 5.67
CA ALA A 67 -7.27 3.74 4.73
C ALA A 67 -5.98 3.16 5.33
N HIS A 68 -5.68 3.50 6.58
CA HIS A 68 -4.53 2.98 7.31
C HIS A 68 -4.66 1.48 7.62
N TYR A 69 -5.85 1.03 7.98
CA TYR A 69 -6.12 -0.39 8.17
C TYR A 69 -5.90 -1.18 6.86
N LEU A 70 -6.38 -0.67 5.74
CA LEU A 70 -6.17 -1.30 4.43
C LEU A 70 -4.68 -1.39 4.08
N GLU A 71 -3.89 -0.37 4.39
CA GLU A 71 -2.43 -0.40 4.24
C GLU A 71 -1.83 -1.61 4.95
N HIS A 72 -2.17 -1.83 6.23
CA HIS A 72 -1.69 -2.99 6.98
C HIS A 72 -2.15 -4.33 6.37
N VAL A 73 -3.38 -4.40 5.87
CA VAL A 73 -3.93 -5.62 5.26
C VAL A 73 -3.20 -5.98 3.96
N MET A 74 -2.71 -4.99 3.20
CA MET A 74 -1.99 -5.22 1.95
C MET A 74 -0.71 -6.07 2.12
N PHE A 75 -0.13 -6.12 3.31
CA PHE A 75 1.05 -6.95 3.63
C PHE A 75 0.69 -8.36 4.11
N LYS A 76 -0.59 -8.68 4.33
CA LYS A 76 -0.99 -9.97 4.91
C LYS A 76 -0.98 -11.13 3.93
N GLY A 77 -0.99 -10.82 2.63
CA GLY A 77 -0.97 -11.83 1.58
C GLY A 77 -2.27 -11.97 0.80
N THR A 78 -2.41 -13.08 0.13
CA THR A 78 -3.53 -13.41 -0.76
C THR A 78 -3.81 -14.91 -0.66
N GLN A 79 -4.76 -15.42 -1.44
CA GLN A 79 -5.00 -16.87 -1.59
C GLN A 79 -3.78 -17.67 -2.10
N LYS A 80 -2.75 -16.99 -2.66
CA LYS A 80 -1.55 -17.59 -3.25
C LYS A 80 -0.26 -17.24 -2.49
N ILE A 81 -0.31 -16.21 -1.67
CA ILE A 81 0.82 -15.72 -0.87
C ILE A 81 0.31 -15.64 0.56
N GLY A 82 0.98 -16.29 1.49
CA GLY A 82 0.57 -16.35 2.89
C GLY A 82 -0.34 -17.53 3.24
N ALA A 83 -0.80 -18.32 2.25
CA ALA A 83 -1.63 -19.51 2.47
C ALA A 83 -0.85 -20.78 2.12
N LEU A 84 -0.66 -21.68 3.08
CA LEU A 84 -0.07 -23.00 2.83
C LEU A 84 -1.03 -23.93 2.08
N ASP A 85 -2.32 -23.83 2.39
CA ASP A 85 -3.37 -24.65 1.79
C ASP A 85 -4.68 -23.85 1.82
N TRP A 86 -4.92 -23.08 0.77
CA TRP A 86 -6.11 -22.22 0.68
C TRP A 86 -7.43 -23.00 0.73
N GLU A 87 -7.47 -24.23 0.19
CA GLU A 87 -8.69 -25.04 0.22
C GLU A 87 -9.12 -25.41 1.64
N LYS A 88 -8.16 -25.54 2.56
CA LYS A 88 -8.42 -25.76 3.98
C LYS A 88 -8.61 -24.45 4.75
N GLU A 89 -7.95 -23.39 4.35
CA GLU A 89 -7.97 -22.10 5.04
C GLU A 89 -9.27 -21.33 4.77
N ALA A 90 -9.74 -21.32 3.52
CA ALA A 90 -10.94 -20.59 3.12
C ALA A 90 -12.19 -20.91 3.97
N PRO A 91 -12.53 -22.18 4.29
CA PRO A 91 -13.67 -22.48 5.14
C PRO A 91 -13.56 -21.92 6.57
N LEU A 92 -12.33 -21.74 7.09
CA LEU A 92 -12.12 -21.14 8.41
C LEU A 92 -12.39 -19.62 8.35
N TYR A 93 -11.96 -18.95 7.28
CA TYR A 93 -12.28 -17.53 7.09
C TYR A 93 -13.78 -17.31 6.93
N GLU A 94 -14.49 -18.16 6.19
CA GLU A 94 -15.96 -18.06 6.09
C GLU A 94 -16.63 -18.18 7.46
N GLN A 95 -16.18 -19.09 8.30
CA GLN A 95 -16.68 -19.24 9.66
C GLN A 95 -16.37 -18.00 10.52
N ILE A 96 -15.14 -17.47 10.42
CA ILE A 96 -14.72 -16.26 11.14
C ILE A 96 -15.62 -15.08 10.75
N ILE A 97 -15.87 -14.87 9.45
CA ILE A 97 -16.73 -13.80 8.94
C ILE A 97 -18.15 -13.97 9.51
N ALA A 98 -18.73 -15.17 9.42
CA ALA A 98 -20.06 -15.45 9.93
C ALA A 98 -20.17 -15.20 11.46
N LYS A 99 -19.11 -15.47 12.21
CA LYS A 99 -19.05 -15.18 13.65
C LYS A 99 -18.94 -13.68 13.95
N TYR A 100 -18.25 -12.91 13.13
CA TYR A 100 -18.25 -11.44 13.24
C TYR A 100 -19.64 -10.86 12.94
N ASP A 101 -20.34 -11.39 11.93
CA ASP A 101 -21.72 -10.99 11.63
C ASP A 101 -22.69 -11.34 12.79
N GLU A 102 -22.57 -12.54 13.39
CA GLU A 102 -23.30 -12.93 14.59
C GLU A 102 -23.02 -11.95 15.75
N MET A 103 -21.75 -11.62 15.99
CA MET A 103 -21.35 -10.71 17.06
C MET A 103 -21.85 -9.28 16.84
N ALA A 104 -21.92 -8.82 15.59
CA ALA A 104 -22.43 -7.49 15.25
C ALA A 104 -23.92 -7.34 15.55
N GLY A 105 -24.72 -8.41 15.37
CA GLY A 105 -26.16 -8.45 15.68
C GLY A 105 -26.49 -8.74 17.14
N GLU A 106 -25.53 -9.19 17.95
CA GLU A 106 -25.76 -9.56 19.36
C GLU A 106 -25.78 -8.32 20.27
N ASN A 107 -26.60 -8.33 21.30
CA ASN A 107 -26.68 -7.26 22.30
C ASN A 107 -26.24 -7.70 23.70
N ASP A 108 -26.25 -9.01 23.99
CA ASP A 108 -25.81 -9.55 25.28
C ASP A 108 -24.28 -9.53 25.38
N PRO A 109 -23.69 -8.79 26.35
CA PRO A 109 -22.24 -8.75 26.53
C PRO A 109 -21.61 -10.11 26.81
N VAL A 110 -22.30 -10.98 27.54
CA VAL A 110 -21.80 -12.32 27.87
C VAL A 110 -21.75 -13.18 26.62
N ARG A 111 -22.78 -13.11 25.79
CA ARG A 111 -22.81 -13.82 24.51
C ARG A 111 -21.75 -13.28 23.53
N LYS A 112 -21.54 -11.96 23.46
CA LYS A 112 -20.44 -11.35 22.69
C LYS A 112 -19.08 -11.88 23.10
N GLU A 113 -18.82 -12.03 24.39
CA GLU A 113 -17.56 -12.60 24.88
C GLU A 113 -17.38 -14.05 24.43
N VAL A 114 -18.43 -14.86 24.45
CA VAL A 114 -18.40 -16.25 23.96
C VAL A 114 -18.08 -16.27 22.47
N ILE A 115 -18.78 -15.50 21.65
CA ILE A 115 -18.53 -15.41 20.20
C ILE A 115 -17.07 -14.94 19.94
N GLY A 116 -16.58 -13.96 20.70
CA GLY A 116 -15.18 -13.52 20.58
C GLY A 116 -14.16 -14.63 20.84
N LYS A 117 -14.44 -15.53 21.80
CA LYS A 117 -13.61 -16.72 22.05
C LYS A 117 -13.68 -17.73 20.89
N GLU A 118 -14.87 -17.92 20.30
CA GLU A 118 -15.05 -18.77 19.13
C GLU A 118 -14.24 -18.22 17.93
N ILE A 119 -14.31 -16.92 17.67
CA ILE A 119 -13.52 -16.24 16.62
C ILE A 119 -12.02 -16.43 16.87
N ASN A 120 -11.56 -16.21 18.09
CA ASN A 120 -10.15 -16.38 18.43
C ASN A 120 -9.65 -17.83 18.18
N ASN A 121 -10.45 -18.84 18.53
CA ASN A 121 -10.10 -20.22 18.28
C ASN A 121 -10.00 -20.53 16.77
N LEU A 122 -10.96 -20.07 15.97
CA LEU A 122 -10.92 -20.21 14.51
C LEU A 122 -9.70 -19.51 13.90
N THR A 123 -9.35 -18.31 14.40
CA THR A 123 -8.17 -17.56 13.96
C THR A 123 -6.88 -18.32 14.29
N ILE A 124 -6.80 -18.95 15.44
CA ILE A 124 -5.65 -19.79 15.82
C ILE A 124 -5.55 -21.01 14.88
N GLU A 125 -6.66 -21.66 14.54
CA GLU A 125 -6.66 -22.80 13.61
C GLU A 125 -6.24 -22.35 12.19
N ALA A 126 -6.76 -21.23 11.68
CA ALA A 126 -6.34 -20.67 10.41
C ALA A 126 -4.83 -20.34 10.41
N GLY A 127 -4.32 -19.76 11.50
CA GLY A 127 -2.89 -19.45 11.66
C GLY A 127 -1.94 -20.63 11.60
N LYS A 128 -2.42 -21.87 11.83
CA LYS A 128 -1.59 -23.08 11.71
C LYS A 128 -1.32 -23.50 10.27
N ILE A 129 -2.13 -23.03 9.34
CA ILE A 129 -2.07 -23.35 7.90
C ILE A 129 -1.84 -22.13 7.03
N SER A 130 -1.42 -21.01 7.64
CA SER A 130 -1.00 -19.79 6.95
C SER A 130 0.47 -19.48 7.22
N LEU A 131 1.12 -18.78 6.28
CA LEU A 131 2.47 -18.26 6.40
C LEU A 131 2.43 -16.78 6.72
N SER A 132 2.71 -16.42 7.94
CA SER A 132 2.89 -15.02 8.32
C SER A 132 4.14 -14.47 7.62
N ASN A 133 4.04 -13.29 7.03
CA ASN A 133 5.15 -12.55 6.40
C ASN A 133 5.68 -13.10 5.06
N GLU A 134 5.08 -14.12 4.45
CA GLU A 134 5.54 -14.66 3.16
C GLU A 134 5.70 -13.57 2.09
N PHE A 135 4.81 -12.56 2.06
CA PHE A 135 4.92 -11.43 1.13
C PHE A 135 6.23 -10.67 1.33
N SER A 136 6.60 -10.34 2.56
CA SER A 136 7.86 -9.65 2.86
C SER A 136 9.07 -10.53 2.54
N GLU A 137 9.02 -11.80 2.89
CA GLU A 137 10.09 -12.77 2.61
C GLU A 137 10.30 -12.96 1.10
N LEU A 138 9.24 -12.95 0.29
CA LEU A 138 9.34 -13.00 -1.18
C LEU A 138 10.04 -11.76 -1.74
N ILE A 139 9.68 -10.56 -1.28
CA ILE A 139 10.33 -9.32 -1.70
C ILE A 139 11.81 -9.31 -1.30
N GLU A 140 12.11 -9.65 -0.05
CA GLU A 140 13.49 -9.74 0.45
C GLU A 140 14.30 -10.81 -0.30
N GLY A 141 13.70 -11.96 -0.59
CA GLY A 141 14.33 -13.05 -1.36
C GLY A 141 14.66 -12.65 -2.81
N MET A 142 13.94 -11.68 -3.37
CA MET A 142 14.25 -11.08 -4.68
C MET A 142 15.27 -9.93 -4.59
N GLY A 143 15.77 -9.62 -3.40
CA GLY A 143 16.77 -8.56 -3.18
C GLY A 143 16.16 -7.22 -2.73
N GLY A 144 14.87 -7.18 -2.43
CA GLY A 144 14.21 -5.99 -1.90
C GLY A 144 14.71 -5.66 -0.48
N THR A 145 14.85 -4.38 -0.19
CA THR A 145 15.31 -3.89 1.11
C THR A 145 14.52 -2.66 1.51
N GLY A 146 14.04 -2.64 2.74
CA GLY A 146 13.30 -1.48 3.25
C GLY A 146 11.85 -1.41 2.83
N LEU A 147 11.24 -2.56 2.49
CA LEU A 147 9.79 -2.65 2.20
C LEU A 147 8.99 -2.00 3.32
N ASN A 148 8.19 -1.00 2.96
CA ASN A 148 7.39 -0.25 3.90
C ASN A 148 6.20 0.43 3.20
N ALA A 149 5.32 1.02 4.00
CA ALA A 149 4.20 1.82 3.53
C ALA A 149 3.89 2.96 4.52
N GLY A 150 3.02 3.85 4.12
CA GLY A 150 2.52 4.91 4.98
C GLY A 150 1.23 5.52 4.47
N THR A 151 0.32 5.82 5.39
CA THR A 151 -0.95 6.49 5.12
C THR A 151 -0.93 7.90 5.68
N SER A 152 -1.21 8.89 4.82
CA SER A 152 -1.35 10.30 5.16
C SER A 152 -2.83 10.73 5.08
N LEU A 153 -3.08 12.04 5.11
CA LEU A 153 -4.43 12.58 5.00
C LEU A 153 -5.08 12.30 3.62
N ASP A 154 -4.32 12.44 2.54
CA ASP A 154 -4.83 12.44 1.17
C ASP A 154 -4.18 11.39 0.24
N TYR A 155 -3.22 10.61 0.75
CA TYR A 155 -2.58 9.52 0.02
C TYR A 155 -2.14 8.38 0.91
N THR A 156 -1.98 7.21 0.30
CA THR A 156 -1.29 6.04 0.86
C THR A 156 -0.16 5.65 -0.08
N VAL A 157 1.01 5.37 0.46
CA VAL A 157 2.22 5.04 -0.30
C VAL A 157 2.77 3.69 0.12
N PHE A 158 3.24 2.90 -0.87
CA PHE A 158 3.94 1.62 -0.68
C PHE A 158 5.26 1.70 -1.43
N TYR A 159 6.37 1.36 -0.80
CA TYR A 159 7.70 1.47 -1.39
C TYR A 159 8.67 0.37 -0.94
N ASN A 160 9.68 0.16 -1.78
CA ASN A 160 10.80 -0.77 -1.53
C ASN A 160 12.04 -0.32 -2.28
#